data_298e997fa059512470fa6812f22c83a8
#
_entry.id   298e997fa059512470fa6812f22c83a8
#
_cell.length_a   1.000
_cell.length_b   1.000
_cell.length_c   1.000
_cell.angle_alpha   90.00
_cell.angle_beta   90.00
_cell.angle_gamma   90.00
#
_symmetry.space_group_name_H-M   'P 1'
#
loop_
_entity.id
_entity.type
_entity.pdbx_description
1 polymer ?
#
loop_
_entity_poly.entity_id
_entity_poly.type
_entity_poly.pdbx_seq_one_letter_code
_entity_poly.pdbx_strand_id
1 'polypeptide(L)'
;MPAIAGVTDEQLAVEFPATSALQGQSKVINRLHWARTYLKKIGALENSERGVWSITTEGSKYLDMDPAEADSALKQADNAVRTEMRKVKIESVVGKVDDEEEADDWRDILLKALKSMDPAAFERLSVRLLREAGFRNVEVLGRSGDGGIDGVGVYKVSLVSFPTYFQCKRYAGSVAAGVVRDFRGAMSGRGDKGLIITTGSFTPAAKAEATRDGAPPVDLIGGEDVCDLLKEYRLGVTVEERTVEDVTIDVDFFSHI
;
A
#
# COMPACT_ATOMS: atom_id res chain seq x y z
N MET A 1 -3.37 -14.69 -20.99
CA MET A 1 -3.50 -13.51 -20.11
C MET A 1 -3.79 -12.28 -20.97
N PRO A 2 -4.67 -11.36 -20.56
CA PRO A 2 -4.87 -10.13 -21.33
C PRO A 2 -3.57 -9.31 -21.34
N ALA A 3 -3.13 -8.89 -22.52
CA ALA A 3 -1.98 -8.02 -22.66
C ALA A 3 -2.33 -6.63 -22.09
N ILE A 4 -1.51 -6.14 -21.17
CA ILE A 4 -1.63 -4.78 -20.62
C ILE A 4 -0.62 -3.91 -21.37
N ALA A 5 -1.11 -2.89 -22.10
CA ALA A 5 -0.25 -2.01 -22.87
C ALA A 5 0.84 -1.37 -21.99
N GLY A 6 2.09 -1.47 -22.41
CA GLY A 6 3.24 -0.92 -21.69
C GLY A 6 3.76 -1.75 -20.50
N VAL A 7 3.23 -2.96 -20.29
CA VAL A 7 3.69 -3.87 -19.24
C VAL A 7 4.21 -5.16 -19.88
N THR A 8 5.43 -5.57 -19.57
CA THR A 8 6.03 -6.81 -20.09
C THR A 8 5.52 -8.03 -19.33
N ASP A 9 5.59 -9.21 -19.96
CA ASP A 9 5.24 -10.49 -19.31
C ASP A 9 6.09 -10.75 -18.06
N GLU A 10 7.35 -10.34 -18.05
CA GLU A 10 8.22 -10.43 -16.88
C GLU A 10 7.72 -9.56 -15.72
N GLN A 11 7.22 -8.35 -16.02
CA GLN A 11 6.64 -7.48 -15.00
C GLN A 11 5.31 -8.03 -14.46
N LEU A 12 4.49 -8.64 -15.33
CA LEU A 12 3.25 -9.30 -14.93
C LEU A 12 3.50 -10.54 -14.07
N ALA A 13 4.62 -11.24 -14.29
CA ALA A 13 5.02 -12.42 -13.54
C ALA A 13 5.57 -12.12 -12.14
N VAL A 14 5.79 -10.84 -11.79
CA VAL A 14 6.23 -10.46 -10.44
C VAL A 14 5.07 -10.65 -9.46
N GLU A 15 5.12 -11.75 -8.72
CA GLU A 15 4.11 -12.12 -7.73
C GLU A 15 4.47 -11.61 -6.32
N PHE A 16 3.48 -11.58 -5.45
CA PHE A 16 3.71 -11.41 -4.02
C PHE A 16 4.39 -12.67 -3.47
N PRO A 17 5.33 -12.51 -2.51
CA PRO A 17 6.07 -13.64 -1.94
C PRO A 17 5.14 -14.63 -1.23
N ALA A 18 5.62 -15.86 -1.04
CA ALA A 18 4.87 -16.94 -0.38
C ALA A 18 4.42 -16.63 1.06
N THR A 19 4.99 -15.59 1.66
CA THR A 19 4.64 -15.08 2.99
C THR A 19 3.51 -14.05 2.99
N SER A 20 3.03 -13.66 1.79
CA SER A 20 1.95 -12.67 1.65
C SER A 20 0.58 -13.34 1.53
N ALA A 21 -0.45 -12.75 2.13
CA ALA A 21 -1.84 -13.13 1.90
C ALA A 21 -2.27 -13.02 0.43
N LEU A 22 -1.49 -12.29 -0.37
CA LEU A 22 -1.65 -12.13 -1.82
C LEU A 22 -0.74 -13.09 -2.62
N GLN A 23 -0.23 -14.15 -1.99
CA GLN A 23 0.61 -15.15 -2.64
C GLN A 23 0.01 -15.62 -3.97
N GLY A 24 0.85 -15.67 -5.01
CA GLY A 24 0.42 -16.06 -6.35
C GLY A 24 -0.31 -14.98 -7.14
N GLN A 25 -0.56 -13.81 -6.55
CA GLN A 25 -1.11 -12.66 -7.27
C GLN A 25 0.00 -11.78 -7.85
N SER A 26 -0.17 -11.32 -9.09
CA SER A 26 0.74 -10.37 -9.70
C SER A 26 0.65 -9.01 -8.99
N LYS A 27 1.79 -8.46 -8.59
CA LYS A 27 1.88 -7.12 -8.00
C LYS A 27 1.35 -6.03 -8.93
N VAL A 28 1.54 -6.20 -10.24
CA VAL A 28 1.05 -5.24 -11.25
C VAL A 28 -0.46 -5.29 -11.35
N ILE A 29 -1.04 -6.49 -11.39
CA ILE A 29 -2.49 -6.66 -11.45
C ILE A 29 -3.15 -6.07 -10.20
N ASN A 30 -2.58 -6.32 -9.02
CA ASN A 30 -3.09 -5.73 -7.78
C ASN A 30 -3.07 -4.19 -7.83
N ARG A 31 -1.98 -3.58 -8.28
CA ARG A 31 -1.90 -2.11 -8.45
C ARG A 31 -2.90 -1.56 -9.46
N LEU A 32 -3.20 -2.30 -10.54
CA LEU A 32 -4.22 -1.91 -11.51
C LEU A 32 -5.63 -1.98 -10.95
N HIS A 33 -5.92 -2.95 -10.07
CA HIS A 33 -7.18 -2.99 -9.33
C HIS A 33 -7.36 -1.72 -8.48
N TRP A 34 -6.31 -1.31 -7.78
CA TRP A 34 -6.29 -0.08 -7.00
C TRP A 34 -6.51 1.17 -7.87
N ALA A 35 -5.77 1.29 -8.97
CA ALA A 35 -5.91 2.44 -9.88
C ALA A 35 -7.34 2.56 -10.41
N ARG A 36 -8.00 1.44 -10.77
CA ARG A 36 -9.39 1.45 -11.23
C ARG A 36 -10.35 1.99 -10.18
N THR A 37 -10.19 1.58 -8.94
CA THR A 37 -11.02 2.04 -7.83
C THR A 37 -10.88 3.55 -7.61
N TYR A 38 -9.66 4.07 -7.59
CA TYR A 38 -9.42 5.51 -7.49
C TYR A 38 -10.04 6.28 -8.66
N LEU A 39 -9.84 5.80 -9.90
CA LEU A 39 -10.40 6.43 -11.09
C LEU A 39 -11.94 6.39 -11.13
N LYS A 40 -12.57 5.35 -10.61
CA LYS A 40 -14.03 5.29 -10.41
C LYS A 40 -14.49 6.34 -9.40
N LYS A 41 -13.81 6.46 -8.26
CA LYS A 41 -14.15 7.44 -7.20
C LYS A 41 -14.17 8.89 -7.71
N ILE A 42 -13.24 9.24 -8.59
CA ILE A 42 -13.19 10.60 -9.21
C ILE A 42 -14.04 10.73 -10.47
N GLY A 43 -14.82 9.70 -10.81
CA GLY A 43 -15.68 9.70 -11.99
C GLY A 43 -14.95 9.58 -13.34
N ALA A 44 -13.66 9.24 -13.34
CA ALA A 44 -12.87 9.05 -14.57
C ALA A 44 -13.11 7.68 -15.23
N LEU A 45 -13.50 6.68 -14.45
CA LEU A 45 -13.94 5.36 -14.93
C LEU A 45 -15.32 5.04 -14.41
N GLU A 46 -16.08 4.28 -15.18
CA GLU A 46 -17.34 3.67 -14.76
C GLU A 46 -17.30 2.15 -15.00
N ASN A 47 -18.05 1.43 -14.18
CA ASN A 47 -18.26 0.01 -14.32
C ASN A 47 -19.74 -0.20 -14.66
N SER A 48 -20.04 -0.46 -15.93
CA SER A 48 -21.42 -0.65 -16.43
C SER A 48 -21.90 -2.09 -16.24
N GLU A 49 -20.97 -3.06 -16.23
CA GLU A 49 -21.24 -4.48 -16.04
C GLU A 49 -20.05 -5.12 -15.31
N ARG A 50 -20.28 -6.27 -14.65
CA ARG A 50 -19.21 -6.97 -13.93
C ARG A 50 -18.00 -7.24 -14.83
N GLY A 51 -16.87 -6.67 -14.46
CA GLY A 51 -15.61 -6.82 -15.20
C GLY A 51 -15.43 -5.88 -16.39
N VAL A 52 -16.46 -5.12 -16.80
CA VAL A 52 -16.39 -4.17 -17.91
C VAL A 52 -16.20 -2.75 -17.37
N TRP A 53 -15.10 -2.13 -17.76
CA TRP A 53 -14.73 -0.79 -17.36
C TRP A 53 -14.67 0.13 -18.56
N SER A 54 -15.32 1.27 -18.47
CA SER A 54 -15.37 2.29 -19.51
C SER A 54 -14.77 3.60 -19.01
N ILE A 55 -14.04 4.28 -19.88
CA ILE A 55 -13.55 5.63 -19.60
C ILE A 55 -14.71 6.60 -19.80
N THR A 56 -14.99 7.42 -18.82
CA THR A 56 -16.04 8.44 -18.91
C THR A 56 -15.57 9.64 -19.73
N THR A 57 -16.48 10.55 -20.08
CA THR A 57 -16.13 11.84 -20.71
C THR A 57 -15.16 12.65 -19.83
N GLU A 58 -15.32 12.57 -18.51
CA GLU A 58 -14.40 13.20 -17.55
C GLU A 58 -13.03 12.52 -17.56
N GLY A 59 -13.00 11.18 -17.59
CA GLY A 59 -11.78 10.39 -17.66
C GLY A 59 -10.98 10.62 -18.95
N SER A 60 -11.66 10.85 -20.08
CA SER A 60 -11.00 11.13 -21.35
C SER A 60 -10.13 12.39 -21.34
N LYS A 61 -10.45 13.36 -20.50
CA LYS A 61 -9.64 14.59 -20.37
C LYS A 61 -8.22 14.32 -19.87
N TYR A 62 -8.03 13.27 -19.07
CA TYR A 62 -6.70 12.92 -18.53
C TYR A 62 -5.82 12.20 -19.55
N LEU A 63 -6.40 11.64 -20.64
CA LEU A 63 -5.64 10.93 -21.69
C LEU A 63 -4.81 11.88 -22.55
N ASP A 64 -5.28 13.11 -22.74
CA ASP A 64 -4.65 14.13 -23.59
C ASP A 64 -3.64 15.01 -22.81
N MET A 65 -3.51 14.80 -21.50
CA MET A 65 -2.59 15.54 -20.64
C MET A 65 -1.19 14.91 -20.64
N ASP A 66 -0.17 15.74 -20.37
CA ASP A 66 1.15 15.22 -20.02
C ASP A 66 1.05 14.32 -18.76
N PRO A 67 1.78 13.20 -18.70
CA PRO A 67 1.68 12.25 -17.57
C PRO A 67 1.90 12.89 -16.19
N ALA A 68 2.75 13.91 -16.07
CA ALA A 68 2.98 14.60 -14.79
C ALA A 68 1.82 15.55 -14.43
N GLU A 69 1.22 16.20 -15.43
CA GLU A 69 0.02 17.02 -15.26
C GLU A 69 -1.19 16.15 -14.91
N ALA A 70 -1.37 15.01 -15.61
CA ALA A 70 -2.43 14.06 -15.33
C ALA A 70 -2.35 13.51 -13.89
N ASP A 71 -1.17 13.12 -13.42
CA ASP A 71 -0.95 12.67 -12.03
C ASP A 71 -1.31 13.76 -11.01
N SER A 72 -0.94 14.99 -11.28
CA SER A 72 -1.28 16.14 -10.43
C SER A 72 -2.78 16.41 -10.40
N ALA A 73 -3.44 16.41 -11.55
CA ALA A 73 -4.87 16.63 -11.69
C ALA A 73 -5.70 15.50 -11.02
N LEU A 74 -5.29 14.25 -11.20
CA LEU A 74 -5.91 13.08 -10.54
C LEU A 74 -5.81 13.16 -9.02
N LYS A 75 -4.66 13.56 -8.48
CA LYS A 75 -4.49 13.78 -7.03
C LYS A 75 -5.36 14.91 -6.50
N GLN A 76 -5.52 16.00 -7.26
CA GLN A 76 -6.42 17.09 -6.89
C GLN A 76 -7.88 16.65 -6.91
N ALA A 77 -8.30 15.90 -7.93
CA ALA A 77 -9.65 15.35 -8.03
C ALA A 77 -9.96 14.40 -6.87
N ASP A 78 -9.04 13.49 -6.52
CA ASP A 78 -9.18 12.59 -5.36
C ASP A 78 -9.33 13.37 -4.05
N ASN A 79 -8.51 14.39 -3.83
CA ASN A 79 -8.61 15.25 -2.65
C ASN A 79 -9.94 16.00 -2.58
N ALA A 80 -10.48 16.47 -3.72
CA ALA A 80 -11.77 17.16 -3.78
C ALA A 80 -12.92 16.18 -3.42
N VAL A 81 -12.93 14.98 -4.00
CA VAL A 81 -13.93 13.95 -3.68
C VAL A 81 -13.85 13.53 -2.20
N ARG A 82 -12.65 13.34 -1.65
CA ARG A 82 -12.46 13.05 -0.21
C ARG A 82 -13.00 14.17 0.69
N THR A 83 -12.82 15.40 0.28
CA THR A 83 -13.31 16.58 1.04
C THR A 83 -14.84 16.64 1.01
N GLU A 84 -15.45 16.36 -0.15
CA GLU A 84 -16.91 16.38 -0.30
C GLU A 84 -17.57 15.22 0.42
N MET A 85 -17.03 13.99 0.30
CA MET A 85 -17.48 12.82 1.08
C MET A 85 -17.40 13.07 2.59
N ARG A 86 -16.42 13.85 3.04
CA ARG A 86 -16.27 14.22 4.44
C ARG A 86 -17.39 15.16 4.93
N LYS A 87 -17.93 16.02 4.06
CA LYS A 87 -19.09 16.89 4.35
C LYS A 87 -20.39 16.09 4.39
N VAL A 88 -20.58 15.18 3.41
CA VAL A 88 -21.80 14.34 3.30
C VAL A 88 -21.89 13.32 4.45
N LYS A 89 -20.76 12.77 4.92
CA LYS A 89 -20.73 11.79 6.05
C LYS A 89 -21.11 12.42 7.41
N ILE A 90 -21.19 13.75 7.49
CA ILE A 90 -21.73 14.46 8.68
C ILE A 90 -23.27 14.47 8.66
N GLU A 91 -23.91 14.34 7.50
CA GLU A 91 -25.36 14.47 7.34
C GLU A 91 -26.14 13.15 7.15
N SER A 92 -25.51 12.02 6.88
CA SER A 92 -26.23 10.77 6.62
C SER A 92 -25.68 9.57 7.39
N VAL A 93 -26.18 9.36 8.58
CA VAL A 93 -26.26 8.04 9.20
C VAL A 93 -27.59 7.46 8.76
N VAL A 94 -27.58 6.47 7.90
CA VAL A 94 -28.53 5.40 7.51
C VAL A 94 -28.61 5.20 5.99
N GLY A 95 -28.18 4.03 5.52
CA GLY A 95 -28.52 3.53 4.17
C GLY A 95 -27.53 2.49 3.65
N LYS A 96 -28.01 1.34 3.31
CA LYS A 96 -27.38 0.10 2.85
C LYS A 96 -26.20 0.27 1.91
N VAL A 97 -25.15 -0.51 2.15
CA VAL A 97 -23.88 -0.53 1.44
C VAL A 97 -23.82 -1.79 0.56
N ASP A 98 -23.46 -1.63 -0.69
CA ASP A 98 -23.15 -2.75 -1.60
C ASP A 98 -21.77 -3.32 -1.25
N ASP A 99 -21.64 -4.65 -1.22
CA ASP A 99 -20.49 -5.42 -0.71
C ASP A 99 -19.12 -5.11 -1.37
N GLU A 100 -19.06 -4.45 -2.54
CA GLU A 100 -17.81 -4.09 -3.21
C GLU A 100 -17.25 -2.72 -2.76
N GLU A 101 -18.03 -1.83 -2.18
CA GLU A 101 -17.57 -0.51 -1.67
C GLU A 101 -16.92 -0.60 -0.29
N GLU A 102 -17.19 -1.67 0.49
CA GLU A 102 -16.61 -1.86 1.83
C GLU A 102 -15.09 -2.17 1.79
N ALA A 103 -14.57 -2.73 0.70
CA ALA A 103 -13.17 -3.17 0.63
C ALA A 103 -12.16 -2.02 0.68
N ASP A 104 -12.53 -0.83 0.19
CA ASP A 104 -11.65 0.34 0.14
C ASP A 104 -11.74 1.24 1.37
N ASP A 105 -12.86 1.25 2.07
CA ASP A 105 -13.09 2.10 3.26
C ASP A 105 -12.25 1.63 4.47
N TRP A 106 -11.95 0.34 4.61
CA TRP A 106 -11.19 -0.17 5.75
C TRP A 106 -9.74 0.33 5.80
N ARG A 107 -9.05 0.49 4.64
CA ARG A 107 -7.69 1.03 4.61
C ARG A 107 -7.67 2.50 4.96
N ASP A 108 -8.60 3.27 4.43
CA ASP A 108 -8.74 4.69 4.76
C ASP A 108 -9.04 4.88 6.26
N ILE A 109 -9.90 4.04 6.82
CA ILE A 109 -10.18 4.03 8.27
C ILE A 109 -8.93 3.65 9.06
N LEU A 110 -8.23 2.60 8.64
CA LEU A 110 -7.01 2.14 9.32
C LEU A 110 -5.89 3.17 9.23
N LEU A 111 -5.62 3.73 8.05
CA LEU A 111 -4.63 4.80 7.88
C LEU A 111 -4.95 6.03 8.72
N LYS A 112 -6.22 6.41 8.83
CA LYS A 112 -6.65 7.50 9.69
C LYS A 112 -6.38 7.18 11.16
N ALA A 113 -6.67 5.96 11.59
CA ALA A 113 -6.38 5.51 12.94
C ALA A 113 -4.86 5.54 13.21
N LEU A 114 -4.03 4.99 12.31
CA LEU A 114 -2.58 4.99 12.42
C LEU A 114 -2.00 6.42 12.48
N LYS A 115 -2.51 7.34 11.65
CA LYS A 115 -2.09 8.75 11.65
C LYS A 115 -2.52 9.50 12.91
N SER A 116 -3.54 9.05 13.62
CA SER A 116 -4.01 9.66 14.88
C SER A 116 -3.32 9.10 16.11
N MET A 117 -2.59 7.98 15.99
CA MET A 117 -1.85 7.38 17.11
C MET A 117 -0.78 8.33 17.65
N ASP A 118 -0.43 8.16 18.93
CA ASP A 118 0.79 8.75 19.48
C ASP A 118 2.03 8.20 18.74
N PRO A 119 3.08 9.03 18.45
CA PRO A 119 4.27 8.56 17.75
C PRO A 119 4.94 7.34 18.39
N ALA A 120 5.06 7.32 19.73
CA ALA A 120 5.64 6.19 20.44
C ALA A 120 4.73 4.94 20.38
N ALA A 121 3.41 5.12 20.27
CA ALA A 121 2.48 4.01 20.04
C ALA A 121 2.64 3.42 18.64
N PHE A 122 2.86 4.23 17.61
CA PHE A 122 3.15 3.76 16.26
C PHE A 122 4.49 3.01 16.19
N GLU A 123 5.51 3.48 16.89
CA GLU A 123 6.78 2.78 17.03
C GLU A 123 6.60 1.39 17.66
N ARG A 124 5.87 1.30 18.78
CA ARG A 124 5.55 0.00 19.41
C ARG A 124 4.77 -0.93 18.49
N LEU A 125 3.82 -0.41 17.73
CA LEU A 125 3.07 -1.17 16.71
C LEU A 125 4.01 -1.69 15.63
N SER A 126 4.92 -0.86 15.14
CA SER A 126 5.92 -1.24 14.12
C SER A 126 6.85 -2.33 14.63
N VAL A 127 7.32 -2.23 15.88
CA VAL A 127 8.11 -3.29 16.53
C VAL A 127 7.34 -4.60 16.62
N ARG A 128 6.06 -4.55 16.97
CA ARG A 128 5.20 -5.75 16.99
C ARG A 128 5.03 -6.32 15.59
N LEU A 129 4.78 -5.47 14.59
CA LEU A 129 4.66 -5.88 13.19
C LEU A 129 5.94 -6.58 12.69
N LEU A 130 7.11 -6.04 12.99
CA LEU A 130 8.39 -6.67 12.64
C LEU A 130 8.54 -8.06 13.27
N ARG A 131 8.12 -8.24 14.52
CA ARG A 131 8.15 -9.56 15.19
C ARG A 131 7.23 -10.57 14.52
N GLU A 132 6.01 -10.18 14.20
CA GLU A 132 5.08 -11.04 13.45
C GLU A 132 5.59 -11.35 12.04
N ALA A 133 6.29 -10.41 11.40
CA ALA A 133 6.96 -10.60 10.11
C ALA A 133 8.23 -11.47 10.19
N GLY A 134 8.53 -12.07 11.35
CA GLY A 134 9.63 -13.03 11.51
C GLY A 134 10.97 -12.43 11.93
N PHE A 135 11.02 -11.13 12.22
CA PHE A 135 12.22 -10.54 12.81
C PHE A 135 12.41 -11.03 14.27
N ARG A 136 13.65 -11.37 14.59
CA ARG A 136 14.06 -11.80 15.94
C ARG A 136 14.91 -10.73 16.61
N ASN A 137 14.99 -10.77 17.91
CA ASN A 137 15.82 -9.85 18.71
C ASN A 137 15.57 -8.38 18.32
N VAL A 138 14.27 -8.02 18.18
CA VAL A 138 13.89 -6.64 17.86
C VAL A 138 14.07 -5.78 19.11
N GLU A 139 15.05 -4.89 19.06
CA GLU A 139 15.42 -3.97 20.13
C GLU A 139 15.17 -2.53 19.72
N VAL A 140 14.54 -1.75 20.60
CA VAL A 140 14.38 -0.30 20.45
C VAL A 140 15.63 0.37 21.03
N LEU A 141 16.31 1.17 20.23
CA LEU A 141 17.59 1.78 20.65
C LEU A 141 17.41 3.11 21.39
N GLY A 142 16.29 3.78 21.23
CA GLY A 142 15.77 4.87 22.05
C GLY A 142 16.73 5.99 22.47
N ARG A 143 17.75 6.32 21.65
CA ARG A 143 18.69 7.40 21.97
C ARG A 143 18.37 8.64 21.13
N SER A 144 18.08 9.72 21.81
CA SER A 144 18.05 11.06 21.19
C SER A 144 19.42 11.37 20.61
N GLY A 145 19.50 11.57 19.28
CA GLY A 145 20.74 12.00 18.62
C GLY A 145 21.48 10.94 17.78
N ASP A 146 20.89 9.76 17.55
CA ASP A 146 21.52 8.68 16.75
C ASP A 146 21.17 8.68 15.26
N GLY A 147 20.77 9.83 14.72
CA GLY A 147 20.47 10.00 13.30
C GLY A 147 19.14 9.42 12.86
N GLY A 148 18.24 9.10 13.81
CA GLY A 148 16.89 8.65 13.55
C GLY A 148 16.76 7.14 13.41
N ILE A 149 17.67 6.35 13.95
CA ILE A 149 17.52 4.91 14.10
C ILE A 149 16.68 4.65 15.35
N ASP A 150 15.49 4.05 15.19
CA ASP A 150 14.63 3.71 16.30
C ASP A 150 14.94 2.33 16.87
N GLY A 151 15.53 1.44 16.05
CA GLY A 151 15.89 0.13 16.55
C GLY A 151 16.62 -0.75 15.55
N VAL A 152 16.87 -1.98 15.97
CA VAL A 152 17.49 -3.04 15.17
C VAL A 152 16.75 -4.35 15.40
N GLY A 153 16.63 -5.15 14.35
CA GLY A 153 16.10 -6.51 14.41
C GLY A 153 16.90 -7.42 13.50
N VAL A 154 16.86 -8.72 13.76
CA VAL A 154 17.54 -9.71 12.92
C VAL A 154 16.52 -10.48 12.12
N TYR A 155 16.55 -10.34 10.80
CA TYR A 155 15.76 -11.17 9.89
C TYR A 155 16.58 -12.38 9.50
N LYS A 156 16.03 -13.58 9.72
CA LYS A 156 16.72 -14.84 9.42
C LYS A 156 16.06 -15.55 8.25
N VAL A 157 16.83 -15.80 7.21
CA VAL A 157 16.42 -16.63 6.05
C VAL A 157 17.28 -17.88 6.03
N SER A 158 16.69 -19.02 6.33
CA SER A 158 17.40 -20.30 6.41
C SER A 158 18.61 -20.21 7.35
N LEU A 159 19.82 -20.28 6.80
CA LEU A 159 21.09 -20.26 7.55
C LEU A 159 21.71 -18.86 7.68
N VAL A 160 21.16 -17.87 7.00
CA VAL A 160 21.72 -16.50 6.95
C VAL A 160 20.89 -15.56 7.79
N SER A 161 21.57 -14.72 8.55
CA SER A 161 20.94 -13.68 9.39
C SER A 161 21.31 -12.30 8.87
N PHE A 162 20.29 -11.42 8.77
CA PHE A 162 20.42 -10.06 8.28
C PHE A 162 20.07 -9.07 9.39
N PRO A 163 21.06 -8.48 10.08
CA PRO A 163 20.79 -7.36 10.97
C PRO A 163 20.20 -6.20 10.16
N THR A 164 19.02 -5.73 10.53
CA THR A 164 18.30 -4.67 9.84
C THR A 164 17.98 -3.56 10.83
N TYR A 165 18.47 -2.37 10.55
CA TYR A 165 18.13 -1.16 11.31
C TYR A 165 16.81 -0.62 10.80
N PHE A 166 15.99 -0.07 11.70
CA PHE A 166 14.70 0.48 11.28
C PHE A 166 14.44 1.87 11.86
N GLN A 167 13.65 2.63 11.13
CA GLN A 167 13.05 3.90 11.54
C GLN A 167 11.55 3.86 11.33
N CYS A 168 10.79 4.30 12.35
CA CYS A 168 9.33 4.39 12.30
C CYS A 168 8.92 5.86 12.29
N LYS A 169 8.23 6.29 11.26
CA LYS A 169 7.88 7.70 11.11
C LYS A 169 6.38 7.88 10.91
N ARG A 170 5.67 8.25 12.00
CA ARG A 170 4.27 8.65 11.89
C ARG A 170 4.19 10.00 11.16
N TYR A 171 3.83 9.98 9.90
CA TYR A 171 3.85 11.16 9.04
C TYR A 171 2.56 11.27 8.21
N ALA A 172 2.01 12.48 8.11
CA ALA A 172 0.77 12.71 7.37
C ALA A 172 0.98 12.88 5.86
N GLY A 173 2.18 13.26 5.46
CA GLY A 173 2.56 13.56 4.07
C GLY A 173 3.52 12.54 3.47
N SER A 174 4.37 13.00 2.54
CA SER A 174 5.37 12.18 1.86
C SER A 174 6.76 12.37 2.44
N VAL A 175 7.45 11.27 2.70
CA VAL A 175 8.85 11.24 3.16
C VAL A 175 9.77 11.59 1.99
N ALA A 176 10.64 12.58 2.17
CA ALA A 176 11.57 13.06 1.16
C ALA A 176 12.89 12.28 1.16
N ALA A 177 13.67 12.39 0.06
CA ALA A 177 14.96 11.73 -0.12
C ALA A 177 15.98 12.07 0.99
N GLY A 178 15.91 13.26 1.58
CA GLY A 178 16.77 13.67 2.70
C GLY A 178 16.68 12.71 3.88
N VAL A 179 15.47 12.31 4.26
CA VAL A 179 15.24 11.37 5.37
C VAL A 179 15.91 10.01 5.11
N VAL A 180 15.84 9.52 3.86
CA VAL A 180 16.48 8.25 3.49
C VAL A 180 18.01 8.37 3.56
N ARG A 181 18.58 9.49 3.12
CA ARG A 181 20.03 9.75 3.21
C ARG A 181 20.50 9.84 4.65
N ASP A 182 19.79 10.60 5.48
CA ASP A 182 20.12 10.80 6.90
C ASP A 182 20.09 9.47 7.64
N PHE A 183 19.05 8.68 7.43
CA PHE A 183 18.91 7.33 8.00
C PHE A 183 20.04 6.40 7.54
N ARG A 184 20.38 6.39 6.24
CA ARG A 184 21.51 5.60 5.72
C ARG A 184 22.82 6.07 6.32
N GLY A 185 23.03 7.37 6.48
CA GLY A 185 24.20 7.94 7.15
C GLY A 185 24.31 7.43 8.59
N ALA A 186 23.22 7.38 9.33
CA ALA A 186 23.18 6.86 10.69
C ALA A 186 23.50 5.35 10.78
N MET A 187 23.14 4.58 9.75
CA MET A 187 23.46 3.16 9.66
C MET A 187 24.93 2.89 9.31
N SER A 188 25.64 3.86 8.75
CA SER A 188 27.02 3.68 8.27
C SER A 188 27.94 3.14 9.36
N GLY A 189 28.64 2.06 9.05
CA GLY A 189 29.51 1.35 10.02
C GLY A 189 28.79 0.52 11.07
N ARG A 190 27.44 0.45 11.04
CA ARG A 190 26.63 -0.34 11.98
C ARG A 190 25.95 -1.53 11.33
N GLY A 191 25.53 -1.39 10.05
CA GLY A 191 24.85 -2.46 9.33
C GLY A 191 24.61 -2.12 7.86
N ASP A 192 24.30 -3.16 7.09
CA ASP A 192 24.19 -3.12 5.64
C ASP A 192 22.75 -3.10 5.13
N LYS A 193 21.77 -3.18 6.02
CA LYS A 193 20.33 -3.24 5.66
C LYS A 193 19.52 -2.29 6.53
N GLY A 194 18.70 -1.48 5.88
CA GLY A 194 17.81 -0.52 6.53
C GLY A 194 16.35 -0.68 6.14
N LEU A 195 15.46 -0.22 7.00
CA LEU A 195 14.02 -0.22 6.81
C LEU A 195 13.41 1.07 7.36
N ILE A 196 12.63 1.76 6.54
CA ILE A 196 11.85 2.92 6.99
C ILE A 196 10.37 2.57 6.89
N ILE A 197 9.64 2.65 8.00
CA ILE A 197 8.20 2.41 8.10
C ILE A 197 7.50 3.74 8.36
N THR A 198 6.48 4.08 7.57
CA THR A 198 5.74 5.33 7.75
C THR A 198 4.24 5.16 7.52
N THR A 199 3.43 5.99 8.18
CA THR A 199 1.99 6.13 7.88
C THR A 199 1.73 7.01 6.67
N GLY A 200 2.75 7.66 6.12
CA GLY A 200 2.71 8.49 4.92
C GLY A 200 3.07 7.72 3.66
N SER A 201 3.46 8.45 2.63
CA SER A 201 4.01 7.92 1.38
C SER A 201 5.48 8.30 1.22
N PHE A 202 6.13 7.81 0.17
CA PHE A 202 7.49 8.21 -0.20
C PHE A 202 7.48 8.96 -1.53
N THR A 203 8.24 10.04 -1.61
CA THR A 203 8.43 10.75 -2.87
C THR A 203 9.18 9.87 -3.88
N PRO A 204 9.04 10.09 -5.21
CA PRO A 204 9.85 9.40 -6.21
C PRO A 204 11.36 9.52 -5.95
N ALA A 205 11.81 10.69 -5.53
CA ALA A 205 13.21 10.93 -5.16
C ALA A 205 13.65 10.11 -3.93
N ALA A 206 12.77 9.88 -2.95
CA ALA A 206 13.06 9.02 -1.80
C ALA A 206 13.19 7.55 -2.22
N LYS A 207 12.33 7.09 -3.13
CA LYS A 207 12.38 5.73 -3.67
C LYS A 207 13.68 5.50 -4.47
N ALA A 208 14.07 6.45 -5.31
CA ALA A 208 15.33 6.40 -6.05
C ALA A 208 16.54 6.43 -5.11
N GLU A 209 16.50 7.27 -4.07
CA GLU A 209 17.58 7.31 -3.06
C GLU A 209 17.69 5.98 -2.30
N ALA A 210 16.59 5.32 -1.97
CA ALA A 210 16.57 4.07 -1.22
C ALA A 210 17.29 2.91 -1.92
N THR A 211 17.26 2.89 -3.25
CA THR A 211 17.86 1.87 -4.11
C THR A 211 19.11 2.37 -4.86
N ARG A 212 19.72 3.47 -4.42
CA ARG A 212 20.87 4.06 -5.08
C ARG A 212 22.05 3.08 -5.14
N ASP A 213 22.62 2.94 -6.33
CA ASP A 213 23.79 2.09 -6.56
C ASP A 213 24.99 2.47 -5.68
N GLY A 214 25.73 1.45 -5.23
CA GLY A 214 26.93 1.62 -4.40
C GLY A 214 26.66 2.06 -2.96
N ALA A 215 25.40 2.08 -2.52
CA ALA A 215 25.02 2.41 -1.15
C ALA A 215 24.21 1.27 -0.50
N PRO A 216 24.28 1.08 0.84
CA PRO A 216 23.44 0.11 1.52
C PRO A 216 21.96 0.35 1.20
N PRO A 217 21.22 -0.69 0.77
CA PRO A 217 19.80 -0.56 0.41
C PRO A 217 18.94 -0.28 1.64
N VAL A 218 17.91 0.54 1.43
CA VAL A 218 16.89 0.85 2.45
C VAL A 218 15.54 0.43 1.91
N ASP A 219 14.87 -0.49 2.59
CA ASP A 219 13.50 -0.86 2.25
C ASP A 219 12.53 0.21 2.77
N LEU A 220 11.50 0.49 1.99
CA LEU A 220 10.53 1.53 2.28
C LEU A 220 9.13 0.92 2.40
N ILE A 221 8.53 1.03 3.57
CA ILE A 221 7.17 0.56 3.88
C ILE A 221 6.28 1.78 4.09
N GLY A 222 5.45 2.09 3.11
CA GLY A 222 4.50 3.20 3.16
C GLY A 222 3.22 2.85 3.92
N GLY A 223 2.35 3.84 4.12
CA GLY A 223 1.11 3.65 4.88
C GLY A 223 0.17 2.59 4.30
N GLU A 224 0.10 2.47 2.98
CA GLU A 224 -0.69 1.42 2.31
C GLU A 224 -0.09 0.04 2.57
N ASP A 225 1.25 -0.09 2.43
CA ASP A 225 1.95 -1.34 2.72
C ASP A 225 1.79 -1.73 4.20
N VAL A 226 1.80 -0.75 5.12
CA VAL A 226 1.53 -0.98 6.55
C VAL A 226 0.13 -1.54 6.75
N CYS A 227 -0.89 -1.00 6.09
CA CYS A 227 -2.25 -1.52 6.18
C CYS A 227 -2.35 -2.97 5.70
N ASP A 228 -1.70 -3.30 4.57
CA ASP A 228 -1.69 -4.65 4.03
C ASP A 228 -0.99 -5.63 4.98
N LEU A 229 0.13 -5.24 5.55
CA LEU A 229 0.86 -6.04 6.54
C LEU A 229 0.04 -6.23 7.83
N LEU A 230 -0.63 -5.19 8.32
CA LEU A 230 -1.49 -5.30 9.50
C LEU A 230 -2.67 -6.26 9.25
N LYS A 231 -3.24 -6.25 8.04
CA LYS A 231 -4.26 -7.21 7.62
C LYS A 231 -3.69 -8.63 7.54
N GLU A 232 -2.52 -8.80 6.92
CA GLU A 232 -1.84 -10.09 6.76
C GLU A 232 -1.57 -10.74 8.12
N TYR A 233 -1.01 -9.98 9.05
CA TYR A 233 -0.69 -10.47 10.39
C TYR A 233 -1.85 -10.35 11.40
N ARG A 234 -3.06 -9.93 10.95
CA ARG A 234 -4.25 -9.75 11.78
C ARG A 234 -4.01 -8.87 13.01
N LEU A 235 -3.20 -7.83 12.85
CA LEU A 235 -2.88 -6.87 13.91
C LEU A 235 -3.86 -5.70 13.89
N GLY A 236 -4.80 -5.69 14.82
CA GLY A 236 -5.85 -4.67 14.90
C GLY A 236 -6.87 -4.71 13.76
N VAL A 237 -6.86 -5.78 12.97
CA VAL A 237 -7.76 -6.02 11.84
C VAL A 237 -8.35 -7.42 11.95
N THR A 238 -9.66 -7.53 11.84
CA THR A 238 -10.36 -8.82 11.73
C THR A 238 -10.69 -9.08 10.27
N VAL A 239 -10.37 -10.27 9.78
CA VAL A 239 -10.65 -10.68 8.40
C VAL A 239 -11.64 -11.86 8.46
N GLU A 240 -12.79 -11.68 7.82
CA GLU A 240 -13.78 -12.73 7.60
C GLU A 240 -13.74 -13.13 6.12
N GLU A 241 -13.59 -14.41 5.85
CA GLU A 241 -13.63 -14.97 4.50
C GLU A 241 -15.07 -15.35 4.17
N ARG A 242 -15.57 -14.88 3.01
CA ARG A 242 -16.89 -15.23 2.51
C ARG A 242 -16.75 -16.01 1.21
N THR A 243 -17.44 -17.14 1.09
CA THR A 243 -17.54 -17.88 -0.17
C THR A 243 -18.71 -17.32 -0.99
N VAL A 244 -18.44 -16.90 -2.22
CA VAL A 244 -19.45 -16.43 -3.18
C VAL A 244 -19.53 -17.46 -4.30
N GLU A 245 -20.75 -17.95 -4.58
CA GLU A 245 -21.02 -18.87 -5.67
C GLU A 245 -21.46 -18.09 -6.91
N ASP A 246 -20.73 -18.21 -8.01
CA ASP A 246 -21.12 -17.70 -9.31
C ASP A 246 -21.86 -18.82 -10.06
N VAL A 247 -23.18 -18.68 -10.22
CA VAL A 247 -23.99 -19.65 -10.95
C VAL A 247 -24.14 -19.18 -12.39
N THR A 248 -23.60 -19.94 -13.34
CA THR A 248 -23.76 -19.73 -14.77
C THR A 248 -24.71 -20.80 -15.31
N ILE A 249 -25.74 -20.38 -16.05
CA ILE A 249 -26.67 -21.30 -16.69
C ILE A 249 -26.17 -21.59 -18.10
N ASP A 250 -25.94 -22.88 -18.38
CA ASP A 250 -25.69 -23.37 -19.74
C ASP A 250 -27.04 -23.53 -20.47
N VAL A 251 -27.45 -22.50 -21.21
CA VAL A 251 -28.73 -22.47 -21.95
C VAL A 251 -28.74 -23.53 -23.06
N ASP A 252 -27.58 -23.84 -23.64
CA ASP A 252 -27.47 -24.82 -24.74
C ASP A 252 -27.75 -26.24 -24.24
N PHE A 253 -27.39 -26.52 -22.99
CA PHE A 253 -27.74 -27.81 -22.36
C PHE A 253 -29.27 -28.07 -22.40
N PHE A 254 -30.07 -27.06 -22.10
CA PHE A 254 -31.54 -27.20 -22.06
C PHE A 254 -32.19 -27.20 -23.42
N SER A 255 -31.49 -26.76 -24.48
CA SER A 255 -32.01 -26.79 -25.87
C SER A 255 -31.86 -28.15 -26.53
N HIS A 256 -31.08 -29.06 -25.94
CA HIS A 256 -30.78 -30.40 -26.50
C HIS A 256 -31.42 -31.54 -25.70
N ILE A 257 -32.25 -31.25 -24.71
CA ILE A 257 -33.09 -32.22 -24.00
C ILE A 257 -34.49 -32.28 -24.66
#